data_a23adbae39d29197ff06a84d9b3c48ec
#
_entry.id   a23adbae39d29197ff06a84d9b3c48ec
#
_cell.length_a   1.000
_cell.length_b   1.000
_cell.length_c   1.000
_cell.angle_alpha   90.00
_cell.angle_beta   90.00
_cell.angle_gamma   90.00
#
_symmetry.space_group_name_H-M   'P 1'
#
loop_
_entity.id
_entity.type
_entity.pdbx_description
1 polymer ?
#
loop_
_entity_poly.entity_id
_entity_poly.type
_entity_poly.pdbx_seq_one_letter_code
_entity_poly.pdbx_strand_id
1 'polypeptide(L)' 'LGLNTDGYDRDGLRAVAHLGGKGGMRRFVQSAGEYNPADELGTSLQSYYDKFSA' A
#
# COMPACT_ATOMS: atom_id res chain seq x y z
N LEU A 1 -17.64 -8.58 2.88
CA LEU A 1 -17.40 -7.16 2.98
C LEU A 1 -16.02 -6.84 2.45
N GLY A 2 -15.96 -6.00 1.48
CA GLY A 2 -14.72 -5.62 0.84
C GLY A 2 -13.95 -4.57 1.61
N LEU A 3 -12.70 -4.42 1.24
CA LEU A 3 -11.85 -3.38 1.76
C LEU A 3 -12.28 -2.03 1.16
N ASN A 4 -12.39 -1.01 2.02
CA ASN A 4 -12.72 0.32 1.56
C ASN A 4 -11.46 0.99 1.00
N THR A 5 -11.41 1.16 -0.30
CA THR A 5 -10.27 1.79 -0.98
C THR A 5 -10.63 3.17 -1.55
N ASP A 6 -11.75 3.74 -1.14
CA ASP A 6 -12.15 5.06 -1.61
C ASP A 6 -11.09 6.09 -1.24
N GLY A 7 -10.73 6.92 -2.19
CA GLY A 7 -9.70 7.93 -2.00
C GLY A 7 -8.27 7.46 -2.28
N TYR A 8 -8.09 6.16 -2.53
CA TYR A 8 -6.77 5.63 -2.89
C TYR A 8 -6.62 5.50 -4.38
N ASP A 9 -5.41 5.74 -4.87
CA ASP A 9 -5.08 5.51 -6.27
C ASP A 9 -4.93 4.01 -6.54
N ARG A 10 -5.56 3.54 -7.61
CA ARG A 10 -5.54 2.12 -7.96
C ARG A 10 -4.12 1.60 -8.25
N ASP A 11 -3.34 2.35 -9.03
CA ASP A 11 -1.99 1.94 -9.39
C ASP A 11 -1.07 1.98 -8.18
N GLY A 12 -1.26 2.96 -7.30
CA GLY A 12 -0.52 3.01 -6.04
C GLY A 12 -0.81 1.80 -5.18
N LEU A 13 -2.08 1.39 -5.05
CA LEU A 13 -2.44 0.21 -4.29
C LEU A 13 -1.92 -1.08 -4.92
N ARG A 14 -1.86 -1.16 -6.24
CA ARG A 14 -1.27 -2.31 -6.93
C ARG A 14 0.20 -2.45 -6.57
N ALA A 15 0.93 -1.35 -6.53
CA ALA A 15 2.35 -1.36 -6.16
C ALA A 15 2.52 -1.81 -4.72
N VAL A 16 1.66 -1.34 -3.81
CA VAL A 16 1.68 -1.77 -2.41
C VAL A 16 1.42 -3.28 -2.30
N ALA A 17 0.43 -3.79 -3.03
CA ALA A 17 0.11 -5.22 -3.02
C ALA A 17 1.24 -6.06 -3.59
N HIS A 18 1.93 -5.56 -4.59
CA HIS A 18 3.08 -6.26 -5.20
C HIS A 18 4.22 -6.40 -4.20
N LEU A 19 4.50 -5.37 -3.44
CA LEU A 19 5.56 -5.40 -2.44
C LEU A 19 5.16 -6.15 -1.17
N GLY A 20 4.00 -5.85 -0.61
CA GLY A 20 3.57 -6.36 0.69
C GLY A 20 2.60 -7.53 0.63
N GLY A 21 2.18 -7.93 -0.56
CA GLY A 21 1.16 -8.96 -0.73
C GLY A 21 -0.23 -8.42 -0.41
N LYS A 22 -1.24 -9.28 -0.58
CA LYS A 22 -2.62 -8.89 -0.32
C LYS A 22 -2.83 -8.49 1.14
N GLY A 23 -2.26 -9.25 2.07
CA GLY A 23 -2.37 -8.95 3.49
C GLY A 23 -1.70 -7.64 3.87
N GLY A 24 -0.53 -7.37 3.30
CA GLY A 24 0.17 -6.11 3.55
C GLY A 24 -0.59 -4.91 3.00
N MET A 25 -1.10 -5.03 1.78
CA MET A 25 -1.88 -3.96 1.18
C MET A 25 -3.14 -3.68 2.00
N ARG A 26 -3.83 -4.73 2.43
CA ARG A 26 -5.03 -4.60 3.24
C ARG A 26 -4.76 -3.88 4.55
N ARG A 27 -3.69 -4.25 5.24
CA ARG A 27 -3.30 -3.59 6.49
C ARG A 27 -2.90 -2.14 6.27
N PHE A 28 -2.21 -1.87 5.18
CA PHE A 28 -1.83 -0.51 4.82
C PHE A 28 -3.07 0.38 4.68
N VAL A 29 -4.06 -0.08 3.92
CA VAL A 29 -5.29 0.68 3.72
C VAL A 29 -6.11 0.79 5.01
N GLN A 30 -6.27 -0.32 5.74
CA GLN A 30 -7.07 -0.34 6.97
C GLN A 30 -6.49 0.56 8.04
N SER A 31 -5.17 0.71 8.07
CA SER A 31 -4.49 1.54 9.07
C SER A 31 -4.30 2.99 8.61
N ALA A 32 -4.81 3.34 7.45
CA ALA A 32 -4.61 4.66 6.84
C ALA A 32 -3.12 5.01 6.69
N GLY A 33 -2.32 4.00 6.34
CA GLY A 33 -0.89 4.19 6.12
C GLY A 33 -0.01 4.03 7.35
N GLU A 34 -0.57 3.78 8.53
CA GLU A 34 0.24 3.55 9.73
C GLU A 34 1.02 2.24 9.63
N TYR A 35 0.42 1.19 9.08
CA TYR A 35 1.13 -0.03 8.80
C TYR A 35 1.96 0.19 7.54
N ASN A 36 3.23 0.47 7.72
CA ASN A 36 4.10 0.94 6.64
C ASN A 36 5.49 0.30 6.72
N PRO A 37 5.57 -1.04 6.59
CA PRO A 37 6.87 -1.71 6.62
C PRO A 37 7.68 -1.36 5.37
N ALA A 38 9.01 -1.42 5.52
CA ALA A 38 9.94 -1.23 4.42
C ALA A 38 10.51 -2.57 3.97
N ASP A 39 10.94 -2.63 2.71
CA ASP A 39 11.63 -3.80 2.19
C ASP A 39 13.11 -3.77 2.59
N GLU A 40 13.89 -4.73 2.09
CA GLU A 40 15.32 -4.82 2.41
C GLU A 40 16.10 -3.59 1.94
N LEU A 41 15.61 -2.91 0.94
CA LEU A 41 16.24 -1.71 0.40
C LEU A 41 15.79 -0.44 1.11
N GLY A 42 14.92 -0.56 2.09
CA GLY A 42 14.40 0.57 2.84
C GLY A 42 13.22 1.29 2.21
N THR A 43 12.62 0.72 1.17
CA THR A 43 11.46 1.31 0.51
C THR A 43 10.19 0.84 1.20
N SER A 44 9.44 1.76 1.79
CA SER A 44 8.21 1.45 2.51
C SER A 44 7.00 1.30 1.57
N LEU A 45 5.91 0.75 2.10
CA LEU A 45 4.67 0.65 1.34
C LEU A 45 4.16 2.03 0.92
N GLN A 46 4.25 3.01 1.80
CA GLN A 46 3.84 4.38 1.49
C GLN A 46 4.67 4.94 0.33
N SER A 47 5.97 4.69 0.33
CA SER A 47 6.86 5.13 -0.74
C SER A 47 6.47 4.50 -2.08
N TYR A 48 6.13 3.22 -2.08
CA TYR A 48 5.66 2.55 -3.30
C TYR A 48 4.34 3.13 -3.76
N TYR A 49 3.42 3.36 -2.83
CA TYR A 49 2.14 3.96 -3.16
C TYR A 49 2.33 5.32 -3.84
N ASP A 50 3.16 6.19 -3.23
CA ASP A 50 3.41 7.53 -3.75
C ASP A 50 4.07 7.51 -5.12
N LYS A 51 5.00 6.58 -5.31
CA LYS A 51 5.75 6.46 -6.56
C LYS A 51 4.86 6.10 -7.74
N PHE A 52 3.88 5.24 -7.53
CA PHE A 52 3.02 4.74 -8.60
C PHE A 52 1.64 5.40 -8.64
N SER A 53 1.34 6.29 -7.70
CA SER A 53 0.13 7.08 -7.75
C SER A 53 0.22 8.11 -8.87
N ALA A 54 -0.83 8.21 -9.63
CA ALA A 54 -0.88 9.17 -10.71
C ALA A 54 -1.13 10.59 -10.19
#